data_0fe0b6de8c1a91726a856c438b281b8a
#
_entry.id   0fe0b6de8c1a91726a856c438b281b8a
#
_cell.length_a   1.000
_cell.length_b   1.000
_cell.length_c   1.000
_cell.angle_alpha   90.00
_cell.angle_beta   90.00
_cell.angle_gamma   90.00
#
_symmetry.space_group_name_H-M   'P 1'
#
loop_
_entity.id
_entity.type
_entity.pdbx_description
1 polymer ?
#
loop_
_entity_poly.entity_id
_entity_poly.type
_entity_poly.pdbx_seq_one_letter_code
_entity_poly.pdbx_strand_id
1 'polypeptide(L)'
;MPRQVEVLTQRNVGRLVKEIAQAKQAGHEIKPRRIADGNGLYLQIPELSWLSIFRFQGKQHEMGLRLPPADLKNARLKNTENRRLLAAGINPLSQRAASHAKNKLAKNFKEAARAYIEATAAERKNAKHNNQWHMMLLGETGKLDGQDRPIKSEFNYCRAIRDIPVSDITHDLVLGVLRPIWKEKHETATRVRGRIERVLGWAVAQGMAGGIDANTYLNPARWKGPLQLALSLKSEDETKHHAALDYGEAPAFYARLAEREGAAAYAFRFNMLTATRTGDLFGSNREERPPMNWAHVDLEAKLWTVPKTKNGAEHRIPLSGAAVELLKQISRAYPVDPSGIVFAGEKPGTALSNGAMLRVVTRMVKTGLVAPGTVTPHGMSRACFKSWASEETNFERNVIEACLSHTISDEMEAAYRRHDFPKKRSKLMQAWADYLIGKDKVVPLPKSA
;
A
#
# COMPACT_ATOMS: atom_id res chain seq x y z
N MET A 1 20.48 59.99 -15.34
CA MET A 1 21.25 59.27 -14.32
C MET A 1 20.71 57.84 -14.27
N PRO A 2 21.55 56.79 -14.27
CA PRO A 2 21.10 55.42 -14.09
C PRO A 2 20.39 55.31 -12.75
N ARG A 3 19.21 54.67 -12.71
CA ARG A 3 18.48 54.42 -11.46
C ARG A 3 19.31 53.51 -10.57
N GLN A 4 19.64 54.01 -9.35
CA GLN A 4 20.34 53.19 -8.35
C GLN A 4 19.49 51.95 -8.05
N VAL A 5 20.11 50.80 -8.07
CA VAL A 5 19.54 49.49 -7.72
C VAL A 5 20.32 48.90 -6.55
N GLU A 6 19.61 48.15 -5.68
CA GLU A 6 20.18 47.51 -4.50
C GLU A 6 20.77 48.48 -3.47
N VAL A 7 20.00 49.54 -3.19
CA VAL A 7 20.42 50.64 -2.29
C VAL A 7 20.45 50.20 -0.83
N LEU A 8 19.56 49.32 -0.42
CA LEU A 8 19.45 48.86 0.95
C LEU A 8 20.44 47.68 1.20
N THR A 9 21.11 47.69 2.35
CA THR A 9 21.86 46.58 2.82
C THR A 9 21.12 45.85 3.96
N GLN A 10 21.38 44.56 4.16
CA GLN A 10 20.80 43.79 5.27
C GLN A 10 21.03 44.48 6.62
N ARG A 11 22.21 45.12 6.79
CA ARG A 11 22.56 45.86 7.99
C ARG A 11 21.68 47.11 8.18
N ASN A 12 21.43 47.86 7.09
CA ASN A 12 20.57 49.06 7.13
C ASN A 12 19.13 48.69 7.45
N VAL A 13 18.60 47.61 6.85
CA VAL A 13 17.27 47.12 7.15
C VAL A 13 17.14 46.69 8.61
N GLY A 14 18.15 45.92 9.12
CA GLY A 14 18.16 45.49 10.51
C GLY A 14 18.20 46.65 11.51
N ARG A 15 18.93 47.74 11.19
CA ARG A 15 18.96 48.98 11.99
C ARG A 15 17.57 49.62 11.99
N LEU A 16 16.97 49.83 10.83
CA LEU A 16 15.61 50.45 10.71
C LEU A 16 14.56 49.65 11.49
N VAL A 17 14.60 48.29 11.45
CA VAL A 17 13.67 47.45 12.20
C VAL A 17 13.81 47.70 13.71
N LYS A 18 15.03 47.80 14.22
CA LYS A 18 15.30 48.08 15.64
C LYS A 18 14.83 49.49 16.03
N GLU A 19 15.17 50.52 15.25
CA GLU A 19 14.76 51.93 15.47
C GLU A 19 13.22 52.05 15.54
N ILE A 20 12.51 51.40 14.62
CA ILE A 20 11.04 51.45 14.59
C ILE A 20 10.44 50.69 15.77
N ALA A 21 11.02 49.55 16.17
CA ALA A 21 10.57 48.79 17.32
C ALA A 21 10.71 49.61 18.60
N GLN A 22 11.87 50.29 18.78
CA GLN A 22 12.12 51.18 19.91
C GLN A 22 11.19 52.40 19.97
N ALA A 23 10.97 53.06 18.80
CA ALA A 23 10.07 54.18 18.72
C ALA A 23 8.62 53.78 19.06
N LYS A 24 8.15 52.60 18.60
CA LYS A 24 6.83 52.09 18.94
C LYS A 24 6.70 51.78 20.45
N GLN A 25 7.74 51.21 21.06
CA GLN A 25 7.74 50.97 22.51
C GLN A 25 7.74 52.24 23.32
N ALA A 26 8.40 53.31 22.82
CA ALA A 26 8.43 54.62 23.46
C ALA A 26 7.14 55.48 23.21
N GLY A 27 6.16 54.94 22.44
CA GLY A 27 4.93 55.67 22.13
C GLY A 27 5.09 56.81 21.13
N HIS A 28 6.24 56.88 20.44
CA HIS A 28 6.48 57.95 19.47
C HIS A 28 5.71 57.69 18.17
N GLU A 29 5.10 58.72 17.65
CA GLU A 29 4.45 58.70 16.36
C GLU A 29 5.47 58.62 15.22
N ILE A 30 5.36 57.59 14.38
CA ILE A 30 6.29 57.36 13.27
C ILE A 30 5.57 57.75 11.97
N LYS A 31 6.05 58.82 11.32
CA LYS A 31 5.51 59.27 10.04
C LYS A 31 5.65 58.21 8.95
N PRO A 32 4.56 57.87 8.22
CA PRO A 32 4.61 56.93 7.12
C PRO A 32 5.59 57.39 6.03
N ARG A 33 6.50 56.48 5.63
CA ARG A 33 7.41 56.72 4.51
C ARG A 33 7.82 55.46 3.81
N ARG A 34 8.31 55.59 2.59
CA ARG A 34 8.81 54.48 1.77
C ARG A 34 10.28 54.69 1.47
N ILE A 35 11.08 53.65 1.74
CA ILE A 35 12.52 53.66 1.47
C ILE A 35 12.75 52.75 0.25
N ALA A 36 13.26 53.37 -0.83
CA ALA A 36 13.51 52.66 -2.08
C ALA A 36 14.76 51.77 -1.99
N ASP A 37 14.67 50.55 -2.51
CA ASP A 37 15.80 49.65 -2.76
C ASP A 37 16.21 49.64 -4.25
N GLY A 38 15.39 50.23 -5.11
CA GLY A 38 15.57 50.24 -6.56
C GLY A 38 14.59 49.32 -7.28
N ASN A 39 14.51 49.46 -8.60
CA ASN A 39 13.61 48.70 -9.47
C ASN A 39 12.15 48.62 -8.98
N GLY A 40 11.67 49.67 -8.28
CA GLY A 40 10.33 49.74 -7.74
C GLY A 40 10.10 48.86 -6.49
N LEU A 41 11.16 48.37 -5.81
CA LEU A 41 11.09 47.72 -4.51
C LEU A 41 11.22 48.77 -3.42
N TYR A 42 10.33 48.77 -2.45
CA TYR A 42 10.31 49.70 -1.32
C TYR A 42 10.09 48.94 0.00
N LEU A 43 10.75 49.43 1.05
CA LEU A 43 10.38 49.08 2.43
C LEU A 43 9.44 50.16 2.97
N GLN A 44 8.23 49.80 3.34
CA GLN A 44 7.23 50.66 3.90
C GLN A 44 7.37 50.79 5.42
N ILE A 45 7.34 51.97 5.93
CA ILE A 45 7.43 52.32 7.35
C ILE A 45 6.15 53.03 7.75
N PRO A 46 5.52 52.77 8.91
CA PRO A 46 6.01 51.99 10.03
C PRO A 46 5.63 50.50 10.01
N GLU A 47 4.98 49.99 8.98
CA GLU A 47 4.48 48.62 8.87
C GLU A 47 5.62 47.61 8.71
N LEU A 48 6.80 48.07 8.30
CA LEU A 48 7.97 47.23 8.04
C LEU A 48 7.65 46.12 7.02
N SER A 49 6.98 46.51 5.94
CA SER A 49 6.54 45.56 4.90
C SER A 49 7.17 45.91 3.54
N TRP A 50 7.52 44.86 2.79
CA TRP A 50 8.05 45.02 1.43
C TRP A 50 6.95 45.26 0.43
N LEU A 51 7.13 46.29 -0.45
CA LEU A 51 6.19 46.74 -1.46
C LEU A 51 6.87 46.77 -2.81
N SER A 52 6.25 46.16 -3.82
CA SER A 52 6.64 46.30 -5.23
C SER A 52 5.71 47.28 -5.90
N ILE A 53 6.24 48.41 -6.44
CA ILE A 53 5.49 49.44 -7.18
C ILE A 53 5.87 49.32 -8.65
N PHE A 54 4.86 49.22 -9.51
CA PHE A 54 5.05 49.07 -10.94
C PHE A 54 3.94 49.75 -11.75
N ARG A 55 4.19 50.00 -13.04
CA ARG A 55 3.16 50.48 -13.99
C ARG A 55 2.77 49.36 -14.93
N PHE A 56 1.48 49.20 -15.15
CA PHE A 56 0.90 48.29 -16.13
C PHE A 56 -0.24 48.98 -16.86
N GLN A 57 -0.20 48.98 -18.19
CA GLN A 57 -1.18 49.66 -19.04
C GLN A 57 -1.42 51.14 -18.62
N GLY A 58 -0.32 51.87 -18.37
CA GLY A 58 -0.35 53.28 -18.00
C GLY A 58 -0.70 53.57 -16.53
N LYS A 59 -1.26 52.64 -15.78
CA LYS A 59 -1.66 52.80 -14.37
C LYS A 59 -0.57 52.30 -13.42
N GLN A 60 -0.39 53.03 -12.31
CA GLN A 60 0.49 52.60 -11.23
C GLN A 60 -0.23 51.59 -10.32
N HIS A 61 0.48 50.54 -9.96
CA HIS A 61 0.01 49.51 -9.06
C HIS A 61 1.01 49.30 -7.93
N GLU A 62 0.49 48.89 -6.78
CA GLU A 62 1.26 48.58 -5.58
C GLU A 62 0.95 47.13 -5.12
N MET A 63 1.97 46.35 -4.84
CA MET A 63 1.84 44.98 -4.44
C MET A 63 2.70 44.68 -3.22
N GLY A 64 2.08 44.39 -2.07
CA GLY A 64 2.76 43.93 -0.87
C GLY A 64 3.34 42.52 -1.10
N LEU A 65 4.62 42.32 -0.79
CA LEU A 65 5.30 41.04 -1.04
C LEU A 65 5.09 40.02 0.05
N ARG A 66 4.50 40.37 1.20
CA ARG A 66 4.23 39.49 2.35
C ARG A 66 5.47 38.75 2.80
N LEU A 67 6.56 39.46 3.00
CA LEU A 67 7.83 38.97 3.50
C LEU A 67 8.22 39.71 4.77
N PRO A 68 8.93 39.04 5.72
CA PRO A 68 9.52 39.73 6.87
C PRO A 68 10.44 40.88 6.41
N PRO A 69 10.53 41.97 7.17
CA PRO A 69 11.39 43.10 6.80
C PRO A 69 12.85 42.73 6.66
N ALA A 70 13.33 41.74 7.48
CA ALA A 70 14.68 41.26 7.44
C ALA A 70 15.01 40.40 6.20
N ASP A 71 14.04 40.04 5.37
CA ASP A 71 14.23 39.15 4.22
C ASP A 71 14.41 39.93 2.91
N LEU A 72 15.40 40.79 2.87
CA LEU A 72 15.76 41.60 1.73
C LEU A 72 16.05 40.80 0.47
N LYS A 73 16.75 39.66 0.63
CA LYS A 73 17.11 38.79 -0.49
C LYS A 73 15.87 38.27 -1.24
N ASN A 74 14.92 37.72 -0.50
CA ASN A 74 13.68 37.19 -1.11
C ASN A 74 12.77 38.32 -1.59
N ALA A 75 12.80 39.48 -0.97
CA ALA A 75 12.09 40.67 -1.47
C ALA A 75 12.57 41.08 -2.87
N ARG A 76 13.90 41.08 -3.08
CA ARG A 76 14.50 41.35 -4.40
C ARG A 76 14.14 40.30 -5.42
N LEU A 77 14.22 39.00 -5.03
CA LEU A 77 13.85 37.89 -5.92
C LEU A 77 12.38 37.99 -6.36
N LYS A 78 11.45 38.23 -5.44
CA LYS A 78 10.04 38.39 -5.77
C LYS A 78 9.79 39.66 -6.63
N ASN A 79 10.49 40.73 -6.37
CA ASN A 79 10.37 41.94 -7.21
C ASN A 79 10.92 41.68 -8.61
N THR A 80 12.03 40.98 -8.76
CA THR A 80 12.60 40.56 -10.06
C THR A 80 11.61 39.72 -10.84
N GLU A 81 10.93 38.76 -10.20
CA GLU A 81 9.91 37.96 -10.84
C GLU A 81 8.70 38.81 -11.29
N ASN A 82 8.24 39.74 -10.45
CA ASN A 82 7.21 40.70 -10.85
C ASN A 82 7.63 41.50 -12.09
N ARG A 83 8.90 41.92 -12.19
CA ARG A 83 9.43 42.63 -13.36
C ARG A 83 9.47 41.73 -14.61
N ARG A 84 9.80 40.48 -14.44
CA ARG A 84 9.76 39.49 -15.53
C ARG A 84 8.35 39.30 -16.07
N LEU A 85 7.35 39.16 -15.18
CA LEU A 85 5.93 39.10 -15.58
C LEU A 85 5.49 40.35 -16.37
N LEU A 86 5.88 41.52 -15.88
CA LEU A 86 5.56 42.80 -16.58
C LEU A 86 6.20 42.88 -17.95
N ALA A 87 7.45 42.42 -18.09
CA ALA A 87 8.14 42.34 -19.39
C ALA A 87 7.44 41.36 -20.36
N ALA A 88 6.83 40.31 -19.83
CA ALA A 88 5.99 39.37 -20.59
C ALA A 88 4.56 39.86 -20.83
N GLY A 89 4.21 41.13 -20.48
CA GLY A 89 2.86 41.67 -20.63
C GLY A 89 1.83 41.16 -19.63
N ILE A 90 2.27 40.56 -18.55
CA ILE A 90 1.38 39.95 -17.53
C ILE A 90 1.35 40.85 -16.29
N ASN A 91 0.13 41.17 -15.81
CA ASN A 91 -0.03 41.91 -14.55
C ASN A 91 0.24 41.00 -13.33
N PRO A 92 1.25 41.30 -12.48
CA PRO A 92 1.57 40.49 -11.30
C PRO A 92 0.42 40.36 -10.29
N LEU A 93 -0.44 41.40 -10.16
CA LEU A 93 -1.62 41.35 -9.29
C LEU A 93 -2.67 40.38 -9.83
N SER A 94 -2.94 40.40 -11.14
CA SER A 94 -3.86 39.45 -11.77
C SER A 94 -3.36 38.03 -11.70
N GLN A 95 -2.06 37.81 -11.95
CA GLN A 95 -1.42 36.50 -11.80
C GLN A 95 -1.53 35.98 -10.38
N ARG A 96 -1.29 36.85 -9.39
CA ARG A 96 -1.43 36.50 -7.97
C ARG A 96 -2.88 36.18 -7.58
N ALA A 97 -3.85 37.01 -8.08
CA ALA A 97 -5.26 36.75 -7.83
C ALA A 97 -5.72 35.44 -8.46
N ALA A 98 -5.27 35.12 -9.68
CA ALA A 98 -5.54 33.85 -10.34
C ALA A 98 -4.95 32.70 -9.57
N SER A 99 -3.71 32.83 -9.09
CA SER A 99 -3.07 31.78 -8.24
C SER A 99 -3.82 31.60 -6.91
N HIS A 100 -4.27 32.71 -6.29
CA HIS A 100 -5.08 32.61 -5.06
C HIS A 100 -6.45 31.99 -5.31
N ALA A 101 -7.11 32.30 -6.40
CA ALA A 101 -8.39 31.70 -6.79
C ALA A 101 -8.21 30.18 -7.04
N LYS A 102 -7.13 29.78 -7.73
CA LYS A 102 -6.79 28.37 -7.94
C LYS A 102 -6.48 27.65 -6.61
N ASN A 103 -5.73 28.28 -5.70
CA ASN A 103 -5.43 27.70 -4.39
C ASN A 103 -6.67 27.60 -3.49
N LYS A 104 -7.66 28.50 -3.65
CA LYS A 104 -8.94 28.41 -2.93
C LYS A 104 -9.80 27.22 -3.37
N LEU A 105 -9.55 26.71 -4.58
CA LEU A 105 -10.15 25.48 -5.10
C LEU A 105 -9.32 24.24 -4.73
N ALA A 106 -8.13 24.42 -4.15
CA ALA A 106 -7.29 23.32 -3.73
C ALA A 106 -7.96 22.53 -2.61
N LYS A 107 -8.09 21.22 -2.83
CA LYS A 107 -8.58 20.30 -1.82
C LYS A 107 -7.44 19.90 -0.89
N ASN A 108 -7.78 19.66 0.39
CA ASN A 108 -6.83 19.03 1.30
C ASN A 108 -6.67 17.54 1.00
N PHE A 109 -5.64 16.91 1.58
CA PHE A 109 -5.36 15.49 1.36
C PHE A 109 -6.54 14.58 1.71
N LYS A 110 -7.27 14.87 2.80
CA LYS A 110 -8.43 14.09 3.22
C LYS A 110 -9.54 14.11 2.16
N GLU A 111 -9.87 15.29 1.64
CA GLU A 111 -10.88 15.45 0.60
C GLU A 111 -10.46 14.75 -0.69
N ALA A 112 -9.19 14.92 -1.10
CA ALA A 112 -8.64 14.27 -2.28
C ALA A 112 -8.61 12.73 -2.12
N ALA A 113 -8.21 12.22 -0.95
CA ALA A 113 -8.19 10.79 -0.66
C ALA A 113 -9.60 10.20 -0.68
N ARG A 114 -10.59 10.89 -0.11
CA ARG A 114 -11.98 10.44 -0.13
C ARG A 114 -12.51 10.38 -1.56
N ALA A 115 -12.35 11.43 -2.35
CA ALA A 115 -12.76 11.47 -3.73
C ALA A 115 -12.07 10.38 -4.58
N TYR A 116 -10.77 10.14 -4.37
CA TYR A 116 -10.04 9.06 -5.02
C TYR A 116 -10.60 7.67 -4.65
N ILE A 117 -10.88 7.44 -3.36
CA ILE A 117 -11.41 6.17 -2.89
C ILE A 117 -12.80 5.92 -3.51
N GLU A 118 -13.64 6.93 -3.58
CA GLU A 118 -14.98 6.85 -4.19
C GLU A 118 -14.89 6.60 -5.70
N ALA A 119 -14.12 7.40 -6.43
CA ALA A 119 -13.95 7.28 -7.88
C ALA A 119 -13.43 5.91 -8.33
N THR A 120 -12.55 5.30 -7.51
CA THR A 120 -11.93 4.00 -7.84
C THR A 120 -12.55 2.82 -7.07
N ALA A 121 -13.69 3.03 -6.37
CA ALA A 121 -14.34 1.98 -5.58
C ALA A 121 -14.80 0.79 -6.45
N ALA A 122 -15.32 1.06 -7.63
CA ALA A 122 -15.80 0.05 -8.57
C ALA A 122 -14.69 -0.86 -9.10
N GLU A 123 -13.46 -0.34 -9.24
CA GLU A 123 -12.29 -1.11 -9.68
C GLU A 123 -11.78 -2.07 -8.59
N ARG A 124 -12.08 -1.76 -7.33
CA ARG A 124 -11.65 -2.53 -6.18
C ARG A 124 -12.74 -3.50 -5.73
N LYS A 125 -12.76 -4.68 -6.33
CA LYS A 125 -13.73 -5.77 -6.04
C LYS A 125 -13.73 -6.25 -4.58
N ASN A 126 -12.71 -5.90 -3.76
CA ASN A 126 -12.54 -6.38 -2.40
C ASN A 126 -12.91 -5.31 -1.36
N ALA A 127 -14.06 -5.45 -0.70
CA ALA A 127 -14.53 -4.53 0.35
C ALA A 127 -13.53 -4.34 1.51
N LYS A 128 -12.78 -5.38 1.90
CA LYS A 128 -11.72 -5.28 2.91
C LYS A 128 -10.57 -4.39 2.44
N HIS A 129 -10.21 -4.50 1.17
CA HIS A 129 -9.18 -3.67 0.56
C HIS A 129 -9.64 -2.20 0.52
N ASN A 130 -10.90 -1.96 0.17
CA ASN A 130 -11.51 -0.63 0.20
C ASN A 130 -11.48 -0.04 1.62
N ASN A 131 -11.91 -0.82 2.62
CA ASN A 131 -11.85 -0.42 4.03
C ASN A 131 -10.42 -0.08 4.49
N GLN A 132 -9.40 -0.82 4.04
CA GLN A 132 -8.00 -0.51 4.35
C GLN A 132 -7.53 0.84 3.79
N TRP A 133 -8.09 1.30 2.66
CA TRP A 133 -7.81 2.63 2.15
C TRP A 133 -8.37 3.71 3.08
N HIS A 134 -9.63 3.57 3.48
CA HIS A 134 -10.24 4.48 4.46
C HIS A 134 -9.45 4.53 5.76
N MET A 135 -9.14 3.36 6.33
CA MET A 135 -8.41 3.28 7.60
C MET A 135 -7.04 3.94 7.54
N MET A 136 -6.24 3.61 6.52
CA MET A 136 -4.85 4.06 6.43
C MET A 136 -4.71 5.54 6.08
N LEU A 137 -5.56 6.05 5.19
CA LEU A 137 -5.47 7.44 4.70
C LEU A 137 -6.32 8.42 5.49
N LEU A 138 -7.54 8.01 5.89
CA LEU A 138 -8.51 8.88 6.51
C LEU A 138 -8.62 8.67 8.04
N GLY A 139 -8.12 7.54 8.55
CA GLY A 139 -8.32 7.16 9.94
C GLY A 139 -9.78 6.85 10.27
N GLU A 140 -10.53 6.40 9.27
CA GLU A 140 -11.95 6.07 9.36
C GLU A 140 -12.15 4.65 8.86
N THR A 141 -13.12 3.90 9.42
CA THR A 141 -13.56 2.67 8.78
C THR A 141 -14.46 3.04 7.60
N GLY A 142 -14.53 2.20 6.57
CA GLY A 142 -15.47 2.42 5.46
C GLY A 142 -16.94 2.14 5.85
N LYS A 143 -17.27 2.19 7.15
CA LYS A 143 -18.60 1.98 7.71
C LYS A 143 -19.08 3.25 8.41
N LEU A 144 -20.38 3.45 8.42
CA LEU A 144 -21.05 4.53 9.14
C LEU A 144 -21.61 4.00 10.46
N ASP A 145 -21.71 4.87 11.47
CA ASP A 145 -22.44 4.60 12.71
C ASP A 145 -23.94 4.83 12.50
N GLY A 146 -24.74 4.62 13.55
CA GLY A 146 -26.19 4.83 13.52
C GLY A 146 -26.62 6.30 13.32
N GLN A 147 -25.70 7.22 13.12
CA GLN A 147 -25.92 8.66 12.84
C GLN A 147 -25.24 9.07 11.53
N ASP A 148 -25.00 8.13 10.62
CA ASP A 148 -24.35 8.32 9.31
C ASP A 148 -22.95 8.99 9.37
N ARG A 149 -22.23 8.81 10.49
CA ARG A 149 -20.87 9.33 10.66
C ARG A 149 -19.84 8.21 10.47
N PRO A 150 -18.68 8.50 9.81
CA PRO A 150 -17.62 7.53 9.67
C PRO A 150 -17.08 7.07 11.03
N ILE A 151 -17.06 5.75 11.24
CA ILE A 151 -16.49 5.16 12.46
C ILE A 151 -14.97 5.35 12.42
N LYS A 152 -14.41 5.95 13.46
CA LYS A 152 -12.96 6.20 13.58
C LYS A 152 -12.17 4.89 13.64
N SER A 153 -10.97 4.91 13.08
CA SER A 153 -9.99 3.82 13.14
C SER A 153 -8.73 4.28 13.88
N GLU A 154 -8.10 3.38 14.62
CA GLU A 154 -6.78 3.59 15.23
C GLU A 154 -5.66 3.72 14.19
N PHE A 155 -5.84 3.14 12.98
CA PHE A 155 -4.85 3.13 11.90
C PHE A 155 -4.92 4.41 11.06
N ASN A 156 -4.55 5.55 11.65
CA ASN A 156 -4.52 6.85 10.96
C ASN A 156 -3.09 7.28 10.66
N TYR A 157 -2.46 6.66 9.65
CA TYR A 157 -1.06 6.97 9.32
C TYR A 157 -0.89 8.36 8.69
N CYS A 158 -1.87 8.85 7.94
CA CYS A 158 -1.79 10.13 7.23
C CYS A 158 -2.29 11.34 8.06
N ARG A 159 -2.43 11.20 9.38
CA ARG A 159 -2.94 12.27 10.25
C ARG A 159 -2.18 13.59 10.07
N ALA A 160 -0.87 13.53 9.92
CA ALA A 160 -0.02 14.72 9.84
C ALA A 160 -0.23 15.52 8.55
N ILE A 161 -0.65 14.89 7.45
CA ILE A 161 -0.86 15.55 6.15
C ILE A 161 -2.35 15.71 5.79
N ARG A 162 -3.25 15.19 6.63
CA ARG A 162 -4.66 15.05 6.30
C ARG A 162 -5.36 16.34 5.92
N ASP A 163 -5.08 17.39 6.66
CA ASP A 163 -5.74 18.69 6.50
C ASP A 163 -4.87 19.69 5.71
N ILE A 164 -3.74 19.23 5.15
CA ILE A 164 -2.83 20.04 4.32
C ILE A 164 -3.34 20.04 2.87
N PRO A 165 -3.37 21.21 2.19
CA PRO A 165 -3.68 21.27 0.77
C PRO A 165 -2.76 20.35 -0.05
N VAL A 166 -3.31 19.68 -1.08
CA VAL A 166 -2.53 18.78 -1.95
C VAL A 166 -1.31 19.49 -2.55
N SER A 167 -1.45 20.78 -2.90
CA SER A 167 -0.38 21.64 -3.41
C SER A 167 0.80 21.82 -2.46
N ASP A 168 0.55 21.72 -1.15
CA ASP A 168 1.52 22.08 -0.11
C ASP A 168 2.19 20.84 0.51
N ILE A 169 1.78 19.65 0.08
CA ILE A 169 2.39 18.41 0.56
C ILE A 169 3.78 18.25 -0.06
N THR A 170 4.77 18.36 0.81
CA THR A 170 6.18 18.23 0.45
C THR A 170 6.71 16.82 0.72
N HIS A 171 7.88 16.54 0.18
CA HIS A 171 8.65 15.33 0.45
C HIS A 171 8.89 15.12 1.96
N ASP A 172 9.22 16.18 2.72
CA ASP A 172 9.49 16.09 4.16
C ASP A 172 8.23 15.71 4.96
N LEU A 173 7.06 16.19 4.53
CA LEU A 173 5.79 15.81 5.14
C LEU A 173 5.49 14.33 4.91
N VAL A 174 5.76 13.81 3.70
CA VAL A 174 5.62 12.37 3.40
C VAL A 174 6.61 11.55 4.22
N LEU A 175 7.86 11.99 4.35
CA LEU A 175 8.85 11.35 5.23
C LEU A 175 8.38 11.32 6.68
N GLY A 176 7.78 12.40 7.18
CA GLY A 176 7.21 12.47 8.51
C GLY A 176 6.13 11.43 8.77
N VAL A 177 5.33 11.10 7.75
CA VAL A 177 4.32 10.01 7.80
C VAL A 177 4.98 8.63 7.84
N LEU A 178 6.03 8.43 7.04
CA LEU A 178 6.61 7.10 6.82
C LEU A 178 7.65 6.69 7.87
N ARG A 179 8.50 7.61 8.35
CA ARG A 179 9.58 7.32 9.29
C ARG A 179 9.17 6.53 10.53
N PRO A 180 8.05 6.87 11.21
CA PRO A 180 7.64 6.17 12.43
C PRO A 180 7.32 4.68 12.21
N ILE A 181 6.92 4.31 10.99
CA ILE A 181 6.47 2.95 10.66
C ILE A 181 7.42 2.22 9.71
N TRP A 182 8.48 2.89 9.23
CA TRP A 182 9.34 2.35 8.17
C TRP A 182 10.11 1.11 8.60
N LYS A 183 10.70 1.13 9.80
CA LYS A 183 11.47 -0.01 10.33
C LYS A 183 10.59 -1.12 10.88
N GLU A 184 9.57 -0.77 11.68
CA GLU A 184 8.76 -1.77 12.40
C GLU A 184 7.69 -2.43 11.53
N LYS A 185 7.14 -1.68 10.56
CA LYS A 185 6.00 -2.11 9.73
C LYS A 185 6.28 -1.81 8.26
N HIS A 186 7.43 -2.26 7.76
CA HIS A 186 7.95 -1.90 6.43
C HIS A 186 6.93 -2.13 5.30
N GLU A 187 6.26 -3.29 5.27
CA GLU A 187 5.26 -3.57 4.25
C GLU A 187 4.04 -2.63 4.33
N THR A 188 3.63 -2.28 5.56
CA THR A 188 2.56 -1.29 5.78
C THR A 188 3.00 0.09 5.31
N ALA A 189 4.23 0.51 5.65
CA ALA A 189 4.80 1.80 5.25
C ALA A 189 4.89 1.91 3.72
N THR A 190 5.36 0.87 3.04
CA THR A 190 5.41 0.80 1.57
C THR A 190 4.03 0.93 0.95
N ARG A 191 3.02 0.27 1.52
CA ARG A 191 1.61 0.38 1.07
C ARG A 191 1.05 1.78 1.31
N VAL A 192 1.30 2.38 2.48
CA VAL A 192 0.89 3.77 2.81
C VAL A 192 1.51 4.74 1.81
N ARG A 193 2.83 4.64 1.56
CA ARG A 193 3.53 5.46 0.57
C ARG A 193 2.87 5.37 -0.82
N GLY A 194 2.69 4.15 -1.33
CA GLY A 194 2.10 3.94 -2.65
C GLY A 194 0.65 4.44 -2.76
N ARG A 195 -0.09 4.45 -1.65
CA ARG A 195 -1.44 5.04 -1.60
C ARG A 195 -1.40 6.56 -1.62
N ILE A 196 -0.50 7.18 -0.85
CA ILE A 196 -0.28 8.64 -0.88
C ILE A 196 0.11 9.07 -2.30
N GLU A 197 1.05 8.36 -2.93
CA GLU A 197 1.50 8.63 -4.29
C GLU A 197 0.35 8.65 -5.30
N ARG A 198 -0.54 7.64 -5.26
CA ARG A 198 -1.69 7.53 -6.15
C ARG A 198 -2.71 8.64 -5.91
N VAL A 199 -3.02 8.93 -4.64
CA VAL A 199 -3.97 10.01 -4.29
C VAL A 199 -3.45 11.36 -4.79
N LEU A 200 -2.19 11.69 -4.53
CA LEU A 200 -1.60 12.96 -4.95
C LEU A 200 -1.54 13.08 -6.48
N GLY A 201 -1.09 12.04 -7.18
CA GLY A 201 -1.06 12.03 -8.64
C GLY A 201 -2.44 12.20 -9.27
N TRP A 202 -3.43 11.46 -8.75
CA TRP A 202 -4.80 11.55 -9.22
C TRP A 202 -5.42 12.93 -8.90
N ALA A 203 -5.21 13.47 -7.71
CA ALA A 203 -5.73 14.76 -7.31
C ALA A 203 -5.19 15.90 -8.18
N VAL A 204 -3.91 15.85 -8.55
CA VAL A 204 -3.30 16.80 -9.49
C VAL A 204 -3.93 16.66 -10.88
N ALA A 205 -4.10 15.43 -11.38
CA ALA A 205 -4.76 15.19 -12.67
C ALA A 205 -6.22 15.65 -12.70
N GLN A 206 -6.92 15.64 -11.56
CA GLN A 206 -8.30 16.14 -11.42
C GLN A 206 -8.37 17.67 -11.12
N GLY A 207 -7.25 18.38 -11.15
CA GLY A 207 -7.20 19.82 -10.86
C GLY A 207 -7.44 20.21 -9.39
N MET A 208 -7.43 19.26 -8.48
CA MET A 208 -7.65 19.47 -7.03
C MET A 208 -6.44 20.09 -6.32
N ALA A 209 -5.32 20.22 -6.99
CA ALA A 209 -4.08 20.76 -6.44
C ALA A 209 -3.85 22.25 -6.78
N GLY A 210 -4.89 22.98 -7.09
CA GLY A 210 -4.88 24.46 -7.13
C GLY A 210 -4.06 25.09 -8.24
N GLY A 211 -3.57 24.54 -9.23
CA GLY A 211 -2.77 25.17 -10.29
C GLY A 211 -1.42 24.54 -10.55
N ILE A 212 -1.18 23.39 -9.91
CA ILE A 212 -0.07 22.53 -10.26
C ILE A 212 -0.34 21.94 -11.64
N ASP A 213 0.61 22.08 -12.55
CA ASP A 213 0.56 21.45 -13.87
C ASP A 213 0.89 19.95 -13.73
N ALA A 214 -0.05 19.09 -14.13
CA ALA A 214 0.09 17.66 -14.08
C ALA A 214 1.28 17.12 -14.89
N ASN A 215 1.68 17.81 -15.96
CA ASN A 215 2.79 17.38 -16.82
C ASN A 215 4.17 17.63 -16.18
N THR A 216 4.27 18.60 -15.29
CA THR A 216 5.52 18.98 -14.61
C THR A 216 5.53 18.56 -13.14
N TYR A 217 4.44 17.98 -12.65
CA TYR A 217 4.31 17.60 -11.24
C TYR A 217 5.27 16.49 -10.83
N LEU A 218 6.15 16.82 -9.90
CA LEU A 218 7.01 15.84 -9.23
C LEU A 218 6.34 15.37 -7.94
N ASN A 219 5.71 14.19 -8.00
CA ASN A 219 5.00 13.64 -6.85
C ASN A 219 5.93 13.42 -5.65
N PRO A 220 5.70 14.08 -4.49
CA PRO A 220 6.57 13.97 -3.33
C PRO A 220 6.59 12.59 -2.68
N ALA A 221 5.59 11.73 -2.96
CA ALA A 221 5.53 10.36 -2.48
C ALA A 221 6.15 9.34 -3.46
N ARG A 222 6.74 9.79 -4.58
CA ARG A 222 7.43 8.93 -5.55
C ARG A 222 8.59 8.20 -4.88
N TRP A 223 8.67 6.86 -5.11
CA TRP A 223 9.74 6.07 -4.49
C TRP A 223 11.13 6.42 -5.01
N LYS A 224 11.32 6.36 -6.34
CA LYS A 224 12.61 6.66 -6.96
C LYS A 224 12.97 8.13 -6.79
N GLY A 225 14.09 8.38 -6.11
CA GLY A 225 14.59 9.72 -5.82
C GLY A 225 14.72 9.98 -4.30
N PRO A 226 14.29 11.16 -3.80
CA PRO A 226 14.56 11.57 -2.42
C PRO A 226 14.05 10.61 -1.34
N LEU A 227 12.85 10.00 -1.50
CA LEU A 227 12.33 9.04 -0.52
C LEU A 227 13.18 7.79 -0.43
N GLN A 228 13.63 7.26 -1.56
CA GLN A 228 14.50 6.10 -1.60
C GLN A 228 15.81 6.37 -0.88
N LEU A 229 16.43 7.52 -1.12
CA LEU A 229 17.67 7.91 -0.46
C LEU A 229 17.50 8.12 1.04
N ALA A 230 16.37 8.74 1.45
CA ALA A 230 16.10 9.05 2.85
C ALA A 230 15.64 7.83 3.69
N LEU A 231 15.06 6.81 3.05
CA LEU A 231 14.47 5.64 3.72
C LEU A 231 15.21 4.34 3.41
N SER A 232 16.16 4.34 2.46
CA SER A 232 16.93 3.18 2.04
C SER A 232 18.03 2.73 3.01
N LEU A 233 18.12 3.31 4.18
CA LEU A 233 18.83 2.67 5.28
C LEU A 233 18.15 1.31 5.47
N LYS A 234 18.70 0.31 4.77
CA LYS A 234 18.30 -1.07 4.86
C LYS A 234 18.07 -1.39 6.34
N SER A 235 16.82 -1.63 6.72
CA SER A 235 16.64 -2.66 7.69
C SER A 235 17.18 -3.92 7.01
N GLU A 236 18.07 -4.61 7.64
CA GLU A 236 18.39 -6.00 7.39
C GLU A 236 17.15 -6.88 7.68
N ASP A 237 15.97 -6.39 7.43
CA ASP A 237 14.76 -7.17 7.37
C ASP A 237 14.89 -8.00 6.11
N GLU A 238 15.57 -9.14 6.26
CA GLU A 238 15.29 -10.33 5.52
C GLU A 238 13.82 -10.32 5.18
N THR A 239 13.52 -10.50 3.92
CA THR A 239 12.16 -10.70 3.43
C THR A 239 11.56 -11.79 4.31
N LYS A 240 10.75 -11.43 5.32
CA LYS A 240 10.19 -12.41 6.26
C LYS A 240 9.31 -13.35 5.46
N HIS A 241 9.90 -14.47 5.06
CA HIS A 241 9.15 -15.56 4.45
C HIS A 241 8.05 -16.02 5.41
N HIS A 242 6.96 -16.53 4.89
CA HIS A 242 5.97 -17.15 5.76
C HIS A 242 6.65 -18.24 6.60
N ALA A 243 6.52 -18.11 7.92
CA ALA A 243 7.13 -19.08 8.84
C ALA A 243 6.66 -20.50 8.49
N ALA A 244 7.63 -21.35 8.25
CA ALA A 244 7.48 -22.78 7.95
C ALA A 244 8.63 -23.51 8.63
N LEU A 245 8.37 -24.71 9.10
CA LEU A 245 9.43 -25.64 9.46
C LEU A 245 10.22 -26.02 8.21
N ASP A 246 11.41 -26.52 8.39
CA ASP A 246 12.13 -27.20 7.30
C ASP A 246 11.24 -28.31 6.71
N TYR A 247 11.34 -28.53 5.40
CA TYR A 247 10.50 -29.54 4.75
C TYR A 247 10.78 -30.95 5.31
N GLY A 248 11.99 -31.23 5.81
CA GLY A 248 12.33 -32.47 6.51
C GLY A 248 11.49 -32.71 7.76
N GLU A 249 10.99 -31.68 8.40
CA GLU A 249 10.10 -31.76 9.56
C GLU A 249 8.61 -31.91 9.19
N ALA A 250 8.25 -31.69 7.92
CA ALA A 250 6.86 -31.68 7.45
C ALA A 250 6.14 -33.02 7.68
N PRO A 251 6.77 -34.22 7.51
CA PRO A 251 6.14 -35.48 7.83
C PRO A 251 5.79 -35.63 9.32
N ALA A 252 6.70 -35.26 10.22
CA ALA A 252 6.47 -35.30 11.66
C ALA A 252 5.37 -34.32 12.08
N PHE A 253 5.35 -33.14 11.51
CA PHE A 253 4.29 -32.15 11.73
C PHE A 253 2.93 -32.65 11.21
N TYR A 254 2.89 -33.28 10.02
CA TYR A 254 1.68 -33.84 9.45
C TYR A 254 1.12 -34.98 10.33
N ALA A 255 1.98 -35.86 10.84
CA ALA A 255 1.57 -36.93 11.77
C ALA A 255 0.95 -36.36 13.06
N ARG A 256 1.60 -35.37 13.69
CA ARG A 256 1.05 -34.68 14.88
C ARG A 256 -0.26 -33.98 14.59
N LEU A 257 -0.42 -33.44 13.40
CA LEU A 257 -1.66 -32.80 12.96
C LEU A 257 -2.77 -33.86 12.73
N ALA A 258 -2.41 -35.07 12.32
CA ALA A 258 -3.34 -36.17 12.12
C ALA A 258 -3.96 -36.71 13.44
N GLU A 259 -3.28 -36.54 14.56
CA GLU A 259 -3.79 -36.83 15.90
C GLU A 259 -4.83 -35.82 16.40
N ARG A 260 -5.04 -34.71 15.66
CA ARG A 260 -5.96 -33.67 16.05
C ARG A 260 -7.33 -33.88 15.39
N GLU A 261 -8.35 -33.77 16.22
CA GLU A 261 -9.73 -33.85 15.77
C GLU A 261 -10.29 -32.50 15.35
N GLY A 262 -11.36 -32.52 14.56
CA GLY A 262 -12.14 -31.37 14.17
C GLY A 262 -11.88 -30.87 12.73
N ALA A 263 -12.89 -30.25 12.13
CA ALA A 263 -12.88 -29.84 10.74
C ALA A 263 -11.70 -28.94 10.35
N ALA A 264 -11.19 -28.13 11.28
CA ALA A 264 -10.02 -27.28 11.03
C ALA A 264 -8.71 -28.05 10.91
N ALA A 265 -8.55 -29.16 11.65
CA ALA A 265 -7.38 -30.03 11.53
C ALA A 265 -7.44 -30.84 10.22
N TYR A 266 -8.60 -31.36 9.86
CA TYR A 266 -8.82 -31.98 8.55
C TYR A 266 -8.54 -31.01 7.40
N ALA A 267 -9.03 -29.78 7.48
CA ALA A 267 -8.77 -28.76 6.47
C ALA A 267 -7.28 -28.44 6.33
N PHE A 268 -6.54 -28.39 7.43
CA PHE A 268 -5.10 -28.14 7.39
C PHE A 268 -4.32 -29.31 6.78
N ARG A 269 -4.67 -30.55 7.14
CA ARG A 269 -4.09 -31.77 6.52
C ARG A 269 -4.34 -31.77 5.02
N PHE A 270 -5.57 -31.47 4.60
CA PHE A 270 -5.92 -31.41 3.19
C PHE A 270 -5.19 -30.26 2.46
N ASN A 271 -5.04 -29.11 3.11
CA ASN A 271 -4.27 -27.98 2.59
C ASN A 271 -2.79 -28.34 2.36
N MET A 272 -2.18 -29.11 3.26
CA MET A 272 -0.81 -29.60 3.09
C MET A 272 -0.73 -30.59 1.92
N LEU A 273 -1.64 -31.57 1.83
CA LEU A 273 -1.66 -32.58 0.76
C LEU A 273 -1.90 -31.98 -0.63
N THR A 274 -2.54 -30.83 -0.73
CA THR A 274 -2.90 -30.18 -2.00
C THR A 274 -2.07 -28.95 -2.34
N ALA A 275 -1.22 -28.49 -1.43
CA ALA A 275 -0.39 -27.28 -1.55
C ALA A 275 -1.18 -26.02 -1.98
N THR A 276 -2.46 -25.93 -1.61
CA THR A 276 -3.38 -24.85 -2.03
C THR A 276 -3.33 -23.64 -1.10
N ARG A 277 -3.92 -22.52 -1.54
CA ARG A 277 -4.11 -21.37 -0.65
C ARG A 277 -5.31 -21.61 0.27
N THR A 278 -5.25 -21.12 1.50
CA THR A 278 -6.38 -21.17 2.45
C THR A 278 -7.69 -20.65 1.84
N GLY A 279 -7.60 -19.61 1.01
CA GLY A 279 -8.76 -19.04 0.33
C GLY A 279 -9.34 -19.92 -0.78
N ASP A 280 -8.64 -20.94 -1.24
CA ASP A 280 -9.16 -21.90 -2.21
C ASP A 280 -10.06 -22.93 -1.50
N LEU A 281 -9.77 -23.25 -0.21
CA LEU A 281 -10.60 -24.12 0.62
C LEU A 281 -11.83 -23.41 1.19
N PHE A 282 -11.65 -22.21 1.75
CA PHE A 282 -12.70 -21.55 2.53
C PHE A 282 -13.45 -20.46 1.75
N GLY A 283 -13.04 -20.23 0.50
CA GLY A 283 -13.62 -19.20 -0.33
C GLY A 283 -13.32 -17.77 0.14
N SER A 284 -13.95 -16.84 -0.51
CA SER A 284 -13.91 -15.43 -0.15
C SER A 284 -15.16 -14.73 -0.71
N ASN A 285 -16.11 -14.42 0.14
CA ASN A 285 -17.30 -13.64 -0.25
C ASN A 285 -16.93 -12.27 -0.88
N ARG A 286 -15.73 -11.78 -0.55
CA ARG A 286 -15.22 -10.48 -1.03
C ARG A 286 -14.67 -10.51 -2.44
N GLU A 287 -14.20 -11.70 -2.86
CA GLU A 287 -13.63 -11.92 -4.19
C GLU A 287 -14.53 -12.81 -5.05
N GLU A 288 -15.76 -13.03 -4.59
CA GLU A 288 -16.74 -13.94 -5.25
C GLU A 288 -16.12 -15.31 -5.56
N ARG A 289 -15.27 -15.80 -4.66
CA ARG A 289 -14.68 -17.13 -4.74
C ARG A 289 -15.49 -18.08 -3.86
N PRO A 290 -16.10 -19.11 -4.43
CA PRO A 290 -16.84 -20.08 -3.63
C PRO A 290 -15.87 -20.88 -2.74
N PRO A 291 -16.32 -21.35 -1.56
CA PRO A 291 -15.59 -22.34 -0.79
C PRO A 291 -15.54 -23.68 -1.53
N MET A 292 -14.63 -24.56 -1.09
CA MET A 292 -14.60 -25.92 -1.59
C MET A 292 -15.93 -26.61 -1.35
N ASN A 293 -16.51 -27.10 -2.43
CA ASN A 293 -17.81 -27.76 -2.44
C ASN A 293 -17.67 -29.20 -2.97
N TRP A 294 -18.46 -30.12 -2.46
CA TRP A 294 -18.45 -31.52 -2.91
C TRP A 294 -18.75 -31.64 -4.41
N ALA A 295 -19.58 -30.76 -4.98
CA ALA A 295 -19.83 -30.70 -6.41
C ALA A 295 -18.59 -30.39 -7.26
N HIS A 296 -17.54 -29.87 -6.66
CA HIS A 296 -16.28 -29.56 -7.33
C HIS A 296 -15.23 -30.69 -7.20
N VAL A 297 -15.59 -31.80 -6.53
CA VAL A 297 -14.68 -32.93 -6.23
C VAL A 297 -15.13 -34.17 -6.99
N ASP A 298 -14.27 -34.67 -7.84
CA ASP A 298 -14.40 -35.97 -8.47
C ASP A 298 -13.42 -36.95 -7.81
N LEU A 299 -13.99 -37.84 -6.96
CA LEU A 299 -13.18 -38.81 -6.23
C LEU A 299 -12.67 -39.96 -7.11
N GLU A 300 -13.38 -40.29 -8.21
CA GLU A 300 -12.98 -41.32 -9.16
C GLU A 300 -11.85 -40.83 -10.06
N ALA A 301 -12.03 -39.65 -10.65
CA ALA A 301 -10.98 -39.00 -11.43
C ALA A 301 -9.83 -38.46 -10.55
N LYS A 302 -9.99 -38.46 -9.24
CA LYS A 302 -9.05 -37.88 -8.26
C LYS A 302 -8.73 -36.41 -8.59
N LEU A 303 -9.75 -35.63 -8.76
CA LEU A 303 -9.64 -34.24 -9.21
C LEU A 303 -10.52 -33.33 -8.34
N TRP A 304 -9.93 -32.21 -7.91
CA TRP A 304 -10.68 -31.10 -7.33
C TRP A 304 -10.55 -29.87 -8.23
N THR A 305 -11.68 -29.33 -8.67
CA THR A 305 -11.73 -28.11 -9.48
C THR A 305 -12.03 -26.89 -8.60
N VAL A 306 -11.12 -25.94 -8.52
CA VAL A 306 -11.36 -24.62 -7.92
C VAL A 306 -11.88 -23.70 -9.01
N PRO A 307 -13.16 -23.31 -9.00
CA PRO A 307 -13.75 -22.55 -10.12
C PRO A 307 -13.11 -21.18 -10.33
N LYS A 308 -12.63 -20.57 -9.25
CA LYS A 308 -12.02 -19.25 -9.28
C LYS A 308 -10.96 -19.12 -8.19
N THR A 309 -9.70 -19.01 -8.57
CA THR A 309 -8.58 -18.74 -7.67
C THR A 309 -8.41 -17.24 -7.38
N LYS A 310 -7.45 -16.86 -6.53
CA LYS A 310 -7.07 -15.45 -6.28
C LYS A 310 -6.71 -14.70 -7.57
N ASN A 311 -6.23 -15.39 -8.57
CA ASN A 311 -5.83 -14.82 -9.87
C ASN A 311 -7.00 -14.74 -10.87
N GLY A 312 -8.21 -15.15 -10.46
CA GLY A 312 -9.43 -15.11 -11.28
C GLY A 312 -9.64 -16.31 -12.20
N ALA A 313 -8.63 -17.18 -12.37
CA ALA A 313 -8.70 -18.37 -13.24
C ALA A 313 -9.17 -19.62 -12.50
N GLU A 314 -9.74 -20.56 -13.23
CA GLU A 314 -9.99 -21.93 -12.76
C GLU A 314 -8.67 -22.65 -12.48
N HIS A 315 -8.66 -23.52 -11.48
CA HIS A 315 -7.51 -24.35 -11.16
C HIS A 315 -7.94 -25.78 -10.84
N ARG A 316 -7.43 -26.72 -11.60
CA ARG A 316 -7.66 -28.16 -11.44
C ARG A 316 -6.53 -28.78 -10.62
N ILE A 317 -6.85 -29.37 -9.48
CA ILE A 317 -5.90 -29.92 -8.51
C ILE A 317 -6.00 -31.43 -8.51
N PRO A 318 -4.95 -32.14 -8.97
CA PRO A 318 -4.89 -33.59 -8.84
C PRO A 318 -4.84 -34.00 -7.36
N LEU A 319 -5.69 -34.94 -6.98
CA LEU A 319 -5.75 -35.47 -5.62
C LEU A 319 -4.91 -36.72 -5.51
N SER A 320 -4.00 -36.74 -4.53
CA SER A 320 -3.28 -37.97 -4.14
C SER A 320 -4.23 -38.98 -3.48
N GLY A 321 -3.81 -40.24 -3.39
CA GLY A 321 -4.57 -41.26 -2.68
C GLY A 321 -4.85 -40.88 -1.22
N ALA A 322 -3.89 -40.25 -0.53
CA ALA A 322 -4.07 -39.75 0.84
C ALA A 322 -5.11 -38.61 0.92
N ALA A 323 -5.14 -37.71 -0.07
CA ALA A 323 -6.12 -36.66 -0.10
C ALA A 323 -7.54 -37.18 -0.34
N VAL A 324 -7.71 -38.18 -1.22
CA VAL A 324 -8.98 -38.87 -1.46
C VAL A 324 -9.48 -39.55 -0.19
N GLU A 325 -8.60 -40.34 0.48
CA GLU A 325 -8.97 -41.02 1.71
C GLU A 325 -9.33 -40.06 2.84
N LEU A 326 -8.62 -38.94 2.95
CA LEU A 326 -8.97 -37.86 3.89
C LEU A 326 -10.36 -37.30 3.61
N LEU A 327 -10.72 -37.04 2.35
CA LEU A 327 -12.07 -36.58 1.98
C LEU A 327 -13.16 -37.59 2.33
N LYS A 328 -12.89 -38.91 2.15
CA LYS A 328 -13.79 -39.99 2.60
C LYS A 328 -13.93 -40.00 4.12
N GLN A 329 -12.86 -39.76 4.88
CA GLN A 329 -12.92 -39.64 6.34
C GLN A 329 -13.81 -38.46 6.75
N ILE A 330 -13.65 -37.32 6.10
CA ILE A 330 -14.47 -36.10 6.35
C ILE A 330 -15.95 -36.38 6.08
N SER A 331 -16.30 -37.02 4.97
CA SER A 331 -17.70 -37.32 4.64
C SER A 331 -18.36 -38.31 5.61
N ARG A 332 -17.57 -39.16 6.29
CA ARG A 332 -18.06 -40.06 7.34
C ARG A 332 -18.17 -39.39 8.71
N ALA A 333 -17.23 -38.45 9.00
CA ALA A 333 -17.15 -37.78 10.30
C ALA A 333 -18.14 -36.64 10.45
N TYR A 334 -18.50 -35.99 9.35
CA TYR A 334 -19.39 -34.81 9.33
C TYR A 334 -20.55 -35.05 8.37
N PRO A 335 -21.79 -34.76 8.80
CA PRO A 335 -22.92 -34.72 7.87
C PRO A 335 -22.63 -33.78 6.70
N VAL A 336 -22.99 -34.18 5.50
CA VAL A 336 -22.85 -33.32 4.33
C VAL A 336 -23.76 -32.09 4.52
N ASP A 337 -23.14 -30.90 4.56
CA ASP A 337 -23.89 -29.65 4.67
C ASP A 337 -24.82 -29.51 3.45
N PRO A 338 -26.08 -29.07 3.64
CA PRO A 338 -27.03 -28.87 2.52
C PRO A 338 -26.51 -27.92 1.43
N SER A 339 -25.58 -27.01 1.76
CA SER A 339 -24.89 -26.17 0.79
C SER A 339 -23.80 -26.90 0.02
N GLY A 340 -23.47 -28.14 0.38
CA GLY A 340 -22.41 -28.94 -0.20
C GLY A 340 -20.99 -28.50 0.17
N ILE A 341 -20.79 -27.63 1.15
CA ILE A 341 -19.47 -27.14 1.59
C ILE A 341 -18.72 -28.28 2.29
N VAL A 342 -17.46 -28.56 1.85
CA VAL A 342 -16.62 -29.62 2.39
C VAL A 342 -16.15 -29.29 3.81
N PHE A 343 -15.70 -28.08 4.04
CA PHE A 343 -15.23 -27.57 5.33
C PHE A 343 -16.20 -26.56 5.89
N ALA A 344 -17.37 -27.04 6.32
CA ALA A 344 -18.44 -26.21 6.86
C ALA A 344 -18.03 -25.56 8.18
N GLY A 345 -18.49 -24.31 8.38
CA GLY A 345 -18.33 -23.54 9.62
C GLY A 345 -19.47 -23.82 10.61
N GLU A 346 -19.46 -23.10 11.72
CA GLU A 346 -20.50 -23.21 12.76
C GLU A 346 -21.85 -22.67 12.29
N LYS A 347 -21.86 -21.69 11.38
CA LYS A 347 -23.08 -21.12 10.83
C LYS A 347 -23.47 -21.89 9.57
N PRO A 348 -24.72 -22.35 9.45
CA PRO A 348 -25.22 -23.03 8.25
C PRO A 348 -24.90 -22.25 6.97
N GLY A 349 -24.51 -22.96 5.91
CA GLY A 349 -24.16 -22.36 4.61
C GLY A 349 -22.87 -21.54 4.60
N THR A 350 -22.06 -21.58 5.65
CA THR A 350 -20.77 -20.88 5.68
C THR A 350 -19.61 -21.87 5.81
N ALA A 351 -18.48 -21.54 5.15
CA ALA A 351 -17.24 -22.29 5.35
C ALA A 351 -16.52 -21.88 6.65
N LEU A 352 -15.56 -22.69 7.07
CA LEU A 352 -14.61 -22.33 8.12
C LEU A 352 -13.96 -20.97 7.80
N SER A 353 -13.66 -20.20 8.85
CA SER A 353 -12.95 -18.93 8.70
C SER A 353 -11.49 -19.15 8.29
N ASN A 354 -10.90 -18.17 7.58
CA ASN A 354 -9.46 -18.19 7.23
C ASN A 354 -8.53 -18.33 8.44
N GLY A 355 -8.99 -18.00 9.66
CA GLY A 355 -8.24 -18.17 10.90
C GLY A 355 -8.37 -19.56 11.52
N ALA A 356 -9.20 -20.45 10.99
CA ALA A 356 -9.47 -21.74 11.60
C ALA A 356 -8.19 -22.61 11.74
N MET A 357 -7.43 -22.76 10.65
CA MET A 357 -6.17 -23.48 10.67
C MET A 357 -5.10 -22.82 11.56
N LEU A 358 -5.06 -21.48 11.60
CA LEU A 358 -4.13 -20.77 12.48
C LEU A 358 -4.46 -21.03 13.96
N ARG A 359 -5.75 -21.16 14.33
CA ARG A 359 -6.16 -21.57 15.68
C ARG A 359 -5.68 -22.98 16.03
N VAL A 360 -5.61 -23.90 15.08
CA VAL A 360 -4.99 -25.22 15.30
C VAL A 360 -3.51 -25.05 15.66
N VAL A 361 -2.75 -24.26 14.88
CA VAL A 361 -1.34 -23.94 15.18
C VAL A 361 -1.21 -23.31 16.57
N THR A 362 -2.05 -22.33 16.91
CA THR A 362 -2.02 -21.68 18.23
C THR A 362 -2.23 -22.68 19.38
N ARG A 363 -3.11 -23.68 19.21
CA ARG A 363 -3.31 -24.74 20.19
C ARG A 363 -2.08 -25.66 20.28
N MET A 364 -1.46 -26.00 19.15
CA MET A 364 -0.22 -26.80 19.12
C MET A 364 0.93 -26.07 19.80
N VAL A 365 1.05 -24.75 19.65
CA VAL A 365 2.02 -23.93 20.38
C VAL A 365 1.75 -23.97 21.89
N LYS A 366 0.50 -23.81 22.31
CA LYS A 366 0.12 -23.87 23.74
C LYS A 366 0.43 -25.21 24.40
N THR A 367 0.42 -26.27 23.64
CA THR A 367 0.76 -27.65 24.13
C THR A 367 2.23 -28.00 23.95
N GLY A 368 3.08 -27.06 23.56
CA GLY A 368 4.53 -27.29 23.38
C GLY A 368 4.93 -28.12 22.17
N LEU A 369 3.98 -28.45 21.29
CA LEU A 369 4.24 -29.30 20.11
C LEU A 369 4.94 -28.55 18.97
N VAL A 370 4.82 -27.22 18.95
CA VAL A 370 5.38 -26.32 17.94
C VAL A 370 5.87 -25.07 18.64
N ALA A 371 7.05 -24.58 18.26
CA ALA A 371 7.57 -23.32 18.79
C ALA A 371 6.76 -22.09 18.29
N PRO A 372 6.61 -21.05 19.10
CA PRO A 372 5.90 -19.84 18.68
C PRO A 372 6.52 -19.21 17.44
N GLY A 373 5.71 -18.83 16.46
CA GLY A 373 6.15 -18.10 15.27
C GLY A 373 6.84 -18.93 14.19
N THR A 374 7.03 -20.26 14.39
CA THR A 374 7.75 -21.14 13.44
C THR A 374 6.84 -21.71 12.35
N VAL A 375 5.53 -21.71 12.53
CA VAL A 375 4.57 -22.37 11.65
C VAL A 375 3.44 -21.43 11.25
N THR A 376 3.14 -21.40 9.96
CA THR A 376 1.89 -20.86 9.42
C THR A 376 1.24 -21.88 8.48
N PRO A 377 -0.10 -21.87 8.31
CA PRO A 377 -0.75 -22.76 7.32
C PRO A 377 -0.19 -22.57 5.91
N HIS A 378 0.09 -21.35 5.51
CA HIS A 378 0.68 -21.05 4.21
C HIS A 378 2.11 -21.58 4.07
N GLY A 379 2.92 -21.42 5.12
CA GLY A 379 4.28 -21.95 5.15
C GLY A 379 4.30 -23.45 4.99
N MET A 380 3.54 -24.18 5.84
CA MET A 380 3.52 -25.64 5.82
C MET A 380 2.90 -26.23 4.55
N SER A 381 1.88 -25.61 3.99
CA SER A 381 1.25 -26.15 2.79
C SER A 381 2.01 -25.82 1.51
N ARG A 382 2.57 -24.63 1.39
CA ARG A 382 3.09 -24.16 0.09
C ARG A 382 4.60 -23.96 0.07
N ALA A 383 5.17 -23.35 1.13
CA ALA A 383 6.62 -23.16 1.18
C ALA A 383 7.34 -24.51 1.35
N CYS A 384 6.91 -25.36 2.29
CA CYS A 384 7.47 -26.71 2.44
C CYS A 384 7.34 -27.54 1.17
N PHE A 385 6.16 -27.56 0.53
CA PHE A 385 5.97 -28.26 -0.75
C PHE A 385 6.94 -27.77 -1.81
N LYS A 386 7.05 -26.42 -1.98
CA LYS A 386 7.93 -25.84 -3.00
C LYS A 386 9.39 -26.17 -2.75
N SER A 387 9.85 -26.04 -1.50
CA SER A 387 11.23 -26.36 -1.12
C SER A 387 11.53 -27.82 -1.36
N TRP A 388 10.69 -28.73 -0.82
CA TRP A 388 10.83 -30.16 -1.03
C TRP A 388 10.83 -30.53 -2.52
N ALA A 389 9.87 -30.03 -3.30
CA ALA A 389 9.78 -30.36 -4.72
C ALA A 389 11.00 -29.88 -5.52
N SER A 390 11.59 -28.74 -5.11
CA SER A 390 12.77 -28.18 -5.79
C SER A 390 14.07 -28.88 -5.39
N GLU A 391 14.19 -29.39 -4.15
CA GLU A 391 15.41 -30.00 -3.63
C GLU A 391 15.43 -31.52 -3.82
N GLU A 392 14.28 -32.17 -3.62
CA GLU A 392 14.19 -33.65 -3.55
C GLU A 392 13.66 -34.26 -4.86
N THR A 393 13.26 -33.45 -5.86
CA THR A 393 12.67 -34.01 -7.07
C THR A 393 13.28 -33.41 -8.34
N ASN A 394 13.20 -34.17 -9.45
CA ASN A 394 13.62 -33.73 -10.78
C ASN A 394 12.45 -33.16 -11.61
N PHE A 395 11.35 -32.74 -10.99
CA PHE A 395 10.25 -32.12 -11.69
C PHE A 395 10.65 -30.71 -12.14
N GLU A 396 10.32 -30.38 -13.38
CA GLU A 396 10.54 -29.05 -13.94
C GLU A 396 9.87 -27.97 -13.07
N ARG A 397 10.55 -26.83 -12.88
CA ARG A 397 10.03 -25.68 -12.13
C ARG A 397 8.61 -25.29 -12.56
N ASN A 398 8.32 -25.36 -13.87
CA ASN A 398 7.00 -25.03 -14.40
C ASN A 398 5.90 -25.97 -13.90
N VAL A 399 6.20 -27.23 -13.65
CA VAL A 399 5.25 -28.21 -13.06
C VAL A 399 4.98 -27.86 -11.60
N ILE A 400 6.03 -27.53 -10.85
CA ILE A 400 5.94 -27.12 -9.43
C ILE A 400 5.10 -25.85 -9.28
N GLU A 401 5.40 -24.81 -10.08
CA GLU A 401 4.65 -23.53 -10.08
C GLU A 401 3.18 -23.73 -10.53
N ALA A 402 2.93 -24.68 -11.44
CA ALA A 402 1.59 -25.05 -11.85
C ALA A 402 0.77 -25.70 -10.71
N CYS A 403 1.38 -26.56 -9.88
CA CYS A 403 0.74 -27.10 -8.69
C CYS A 403 0.34 -25.97 -7.72
N LEU A 404 1.13 -24.93 -7.63
CA LEU A 404 0.90 -23.78 -6.75
C LEU A 404 -0.06 -22.73 -7.33
N SER A 405 -0.57 -22.91 -8.55
CA SER A 405 -1.39 -21.87 -9.22
C SER A 405 -0.70 -20.50 -9.22
N HIS A 406 0.62 -20.48 -9.52
CA HIS A 406 1.35 -19.25 -9.72
C HIS A 406 1.23 -18.80 -11.17
N THR A 407 1.02 -17.50 -11.35
CA THR A 407 1.08 -16.88 -12.69
C THR A 407 2.53 -16.77 -13.12
N ILE A 408 2.79 -17.07 -14.38
CA ILE A 408 4.08 -16.80 -15.00
C ILE A 408 4.16 -15.30 -15.24
N SER A 409 5.23 -14.68 -14.77
CA SER A 409 5.47 -13.24 -14.91
C SER A 409 5.94 -12.86 -16.31
N ASP A 410 6.39 -13.81 -17.11
CA ASP A 410 6.83 -13.59 -18.48
C ASP A 410 5.64 -13.78 -19.43
N GLU A 411 5.23 -12.69 -20.09
CA GLU A 411 4.10 -12.67 -21.03
C GLU A 411 4.36 -13.57 -22.24
N MET A 412 5.62 -13.70 -22.68
CA MET A 412 5.98 -14.59 -23.80
C MET A 412 5.86 -16.06 -23.41
N GLU A 413 6.35 -16.44 -22.22
CA GLU A 413 6.20 -17.81 -21.71
C GLU A 413 4.74 -18.15 -21.46
N ALA A 414 3.94 -17.20 -20.95
CA ALA A 414 2.50 -17.36 -20.75
C ALA A 414 1.73 -17.61 -22.05
N ALA A 415 2.10 -16.95 -23.15
CA ALA A 415 1.46 -17.10 -24.46
C ALA A 415 1.71 -18.49 -25.10
N TYR A 416 2.84 -19.10 -24.82
CA TYR A 416 3.21 -20.44 -25.32
C TYR A 416 2.69 -21.60 -24.45
N ARG A 417 2.19 -21.30 -23.25
CA ARG A 417 1.72 -22.32 -22.29
C ARG A 417 0.33 -22.85 -22.62
N ARG A 418 0.27 -23.88 -23.49
CA ARG A 418 -0.99 -24.56 -23.86
C ARG A 418 -1.40 -25.70 -22.91
N HIS A 419 -0.55 -26.14 -21.96
CA HIS A 419 -0.79 -27.32 -21.15
C HIS A 419 -0.57 -27.06 -19.65
N ASP A 420 -1.51 -27.55 -18.82
CA ASP A 420 -1.49 -27.45 -17.35
C ASP A 420 -0.77 -28.68 -16.71
N PHE A 421 -0.02 -29.44 -17.48
CA PHE A 421 0.76 -30.62 -17.06
C PHE A 421 0.00 -31.63 -16.16
N PRO A 422 -1.25 -32.06 -16.46
CA PRO A 422 -2.07 -32.83 -15.52
C PRO A 422 -1.41 -34.12 -15.06
N LYS A 423 -0.78 -34.87 -15.98
CA LYS A 423 -0.08 -36.13 -15.65
C LYS A 423 1.15 -35.92 -14.77
N LYS A 424 1.98 -34.90 -15.08
CA LYS A 424 3.18 -34.59 -14.28
C LYS A 424 2.78 -34.09 -12.91
N ARG A 425 1.79 -33.20 -12.83
CA ARG A 425 1.26 -32.68 -11.55
C ARG A 425 0.66 -33.79 -10.68
N SER A 426 -0.09 -34.73 -11.25
CA SER A 426 -0.64 -35.87 -10.51
C SER A 426 0.46 -36.71 -9.87
N LYS A 427 1.55 -36.98 -10.62
CA LYS A 427 2.70 -37.70 -10.09
C LYS A 427 3.40 -36.94 -8.97
N LEU A 428 3.63 -35.64 -9.15
CA LEU A 428 4.26 -34.78 -8.13
C LEU A 428 3.42 -34.69 -6.86
N MET A 429 2.10 -34.50 -6.97
CA MET A 429 1.20 -34.43 -5.81
C MET A 429 1.08 -35.78 -5.08
N GLN A 430 1.17 -36.91 -5.79
CA GLN A 430 1.22 -38.24 -5.16
C GLN A 430 2.54 -38.40 -4.39
N ALA A 431 3.67 -38.07 -5.01
CA ALA A 431 4.99 -38.18 -4.35
C ALA A 431 5.06 -37.28 -3.08
N TRP A 432 4.53 -36.04 -3.16
CA TRP A 432 4.43 -35.18 -1.98
C TRP A 432 3.59 -35.80 -0.84
N ALA A 433 2.45 -36.37 -1.20
CA ALA A 433 1.61 -37.03 -0.20
C ALA A 433 2.29 -38.25 0.43
N ASP A 434 2.97 -39.07 -0.36
CA ASP A 434 3.71 -40.25 0.12
C ASP A 434 4.86 -39.83 1.04
N TYR A 435 5.55 -38.73 0.73
CA TYR A 435 6.55 -38.12 1.60
C TYR A 435 5.94 -37.66 2.94
N LEU A 436 4.81 -36.89 2.90
CA LEU A 436 4.16 -36.42 4.12
C LEU A 436 3.67 -37.53 5.05
N ILE A 437 3.22 -38.67 4.51
CA ILE A 437 2.72 -39.81 5.31
C ILE A 437 3.79 -40.83 5.62
N GLY A 438 5.05 -40.55 5.28
CA GLY A 438 6.19 -41.43 5.58
C GLY A 438 6.19 -42.74 4.82
N LYS A 439 5.55 -42.83 3.66
CA LYS A 439 5.56 -44.01 2.78
C LYS A 439 6.76 -44.06 1.83
N ASP A 440 7.46 -42.93 1.67
CA ASP A 440 8.61 -42.89 0.79
C ASP A 440 9.89 -43.38 1.46
N LYS A 441 10.41 -44.42 0.92
CA LYS A 441 11.84 -44.47 0.66
C LYS A 441 12.05 -43.60 -0.57
N VAL A 442 12.51 -42.35 -0.40
CA VAL A 442 12.92 -41.51 -1.49
C VAL A 442 13.94 -42.26 -2.32
N VAL A 443 13.51 -42.76 -3.47
CA VAL A 443 14.43 -43.30 -4.47
C VAL A 443 14.91 -42.10 -5.24
N PRO A 444 16.16 -41.61 -5.09
CA PRO A 444 16.68 -40.54 -5.88
C PRO A 444 16.61 -41.03 -7.34
N LEU A 445 15.90 -40.27 -8.19
CA LEU A 445 15.95 -40.52 -9.62
C LEU A 445 17.40 -40.33 -10.07
N PRO A 446 17.94 -41.24 -10.90
CA PRO A 446 19.32 -41.13 -11.36
C PRO A 446 19.55 -39.78 -12.00
N LYS A 447 20.62 -39.11 -11.58
CA LYS A 447 21.09 -37.90 -12.22
C LYS A 447 21.33 -38.24 -13.68
N SER A 448 20.65 -37.57 -14.61
CA SER A 448 20.98 -37.69 -16.03
C SER A 448 22.43 -37.27 -16.20
N ALA A 449 23.21 -38.17 -16.79
CA ALA A 449 24.60 -37.97 -17.18
C ALA A 449 24.77 -36.87 -18.21
#